data_5c914e33030b040aaa31b2f7ba081220
#
_entry.id   5c914e33030b040aaa31b2f7ba081220
#
_cell.length_a   1.000
_cell.length_b   1.000
_cell.length_c   1.000
_cell.angle_alpha   90.00
_cell.angle_beta   90.00
_cell.angle_gamma   90.00
#
_symmetry.space_group_name_H-M   'P 1'
#
loop_
_entity.id
_entity.type
_entity.pdbx_description
1 polymer ?
#
loop_
_entity_poly.entity_id
_entity_poly.type
_entity_poly.pdbx_seq_one_letter_code
_entity_poly.pdbx_strand_id
1 'polypeptide(L)'
;ESYGPYGGNVFALSMGVDQERLEQVRKALRQVIEEADGHLDTGIFGTRLLFEILAGHGMIDLAYQIINKRTQPSFGWWIEQGATTTWEAWNGVNSRNHPMFGGSLVWLQRILAGVRMNESSPAYEHIVVKPVIPEGLNQASYRIETVRGLVANSWKRNKDSFEMTTTI
;
A
#
# COMPACT_ATOMS: atom_id res chain seq x y z
N GLU A 1 -17.21 16.38 -8.41
CA GLU A 1 -17.18 14.92 -8.29
C GLU A 1 -17.18 14.53 -6.81
N SER A 2 -18.10 13.69 -6.40
CA SER A 2 -18.11 13.10 -5.06
C SER A 2 -17.06 11.97 -5.03
N TYR A 3 -16.21 11.95 -4.02
CA TYR A 3 -15.22 10.88 -3.86
C TYR A 3 -15.85 9.52 -3.46
N GLY A 4 -17.18 9.44 -3.39
CA GLY A 4 -17.89 8.24 -2.96
C GLY A 4 -17.52 7.78 -1.53
N PRO A 5 -18.21 6.78 -0.99
CA PRO A 5 -17.95 6.30 0.36
C PRO A 5 -16.56 5.63 0.49
N TYR A 6 -16.04 5.02 -0.57
CA TYR A 6 -14.72 4.38 -0.54
C TYR A 6 -13.61 5.43 -0.34
N GLY A 7 -13.47 6.38 -1.25
CA GLY A 7 -12.47 7.46 -1.15
C GLY A 7 -12.70 8.36 0.06
N GLY A 8 -13.96 8.68 0.38
CA GLY A 8 -14.33 9.49 1.53
C GLY A 8 -13.83 8.90 2.86
N ASN A 9 -14.00 7.60 3.09
CA ASN A 9 -13.50 6.94 4.30
C ASN A 9 -11.96 6.90 4.35
N VAL A 10 -11.28 6.72 3.21
CA VAL A 10 -9.81 6.79 3.14
C VAL A 10 -9.32 8.18 3.55
N PHE A 11 -9.91 9.25 3.00
CA PHE A 11 -9.55 10.61 3.37
C PHE A 11 -9.86 10.92 4.84
N ALA A 12 -11.01 10.52 5.34
CA ALA A 12 -11.36 10.71 6.75
C ALA A 12 -10.30 10.11 7.68
N LEU A 13 -9.88 8.85 7.43
CA LEU A 13 -8.83 8.20 8.23
C LEU A 13 -7.45 8.86 8.04
N SER A 14 -7.15 9.38 6.87
CA SER A 14 -5.86 10.03 6.60
C SER A 14 -5.73 11.42 7.26
N MET A 15 -6.83 12.13 7.38
CA MET A 15 -6.88 13.46 8.00
C MET A 15 -7.03 13.38 9.53
N GLY A 16 -7.32 12.21 10.04
CA GLY A 16 -7.69 11.98 11.44
C GLY A 16 -9.19 12.19 11.69
N VAL A 17 -9.77 11.27 12.42
CA VAL A 17 -11.15 11.34 12.89
C VAL A 17 -11.15 11.28 14.41
N ASP A 18 -12.21 11.85 15.03
CA ASP A 18 -12.40 11.75 16.46
C ASP A 18 -12.39 10.28 16.91
N GLN A 19 -11.78 10.02 18.06
CA GLN A 19 -11.61 8.66 18.59
C GLN A 19 -12.94 7.90 18.69
N GLU A 20 -14.01 8.61 19.01
CA GLU A 20 -15.37 8.05 19.10
C GLU A 20 -15.92 7.55 17.76
N ARG A 21 -15.44 8.11 16.64
CA ARG A 21 -15.87 7.76 15.28
C ARG A 21 -14.91 6.82 14.56
N LEU A 22 -13.71 6.63 15.08
CA LEU A 22 -12.66 5.88 14.43
C LEU A 22 -13.11 4.48 14.01
N GLU A 23 -13.69 3.73 14.92
CA GLU A 23 -14.17 2.37 14.63
C GLU A 23 -15.32 2.35 13.61
N GLN A 24 -16.19 3.34 13.64
CA GLN A 24 -17.28 3.46 12.67
C GLN A 24 -16.71 3.67 11.25
N VAL A 25 -15.72 4.56 11.09
CA VAL A 25 -15.11 4.86 9.77
C VAL A 25 -14.29 3.67 9.28
N ARG A 26 -13.55 2.99 10.16
CA ARG A 26 -12.82 1.76 9.83
C ARG A 26 -13.76 0.66 9.32
N LYS A 27 -14.87 0.44 10.04
CA LYS A 27 -15.89 -0.55 9.64
C LYS A 27 -16.53 -0.18 8.31
N ALA A 28 -16.86 1.10 8.11
CA ALA A 28 -17.41 1.59 6.85
C ALA A 28 -16.44 1.42 5.67
N LEU A 29 -15.13 1.71 5.88
CA LEU A 29 -14.12 1.46 4.86
C LEU A 29 -14.02 -0.02 4.50
N ARG A 30 -13.96 -0.90 5.49
CA ARG A 30 -13.95 -2.35 5.27
C ARG A 30 -15.16 -2.81 4.45
N GLN A 31 -16.35 -2.37 4.84
CA GLN A 31 -17.60 -2.75 4.19
C GLN A 31 -17.60 -2.34 2.71
N VAL A 32 -17.24 -1.11 2.36
CA VAL A 32 -17.24 -0.67 0.96
C VAL A 32 -16.19 -1.39 0.12
N ILE A 33 -15.08 -1.81 0.72
CA ILE A 33 -14.06 -2.65 0.05
C ILE A 33 -14.62 -4.05 -0.21
N GLU A 34 -15.29 -4.65 0.76
CA GLU A 34 -15.93 -5.97 0.63
C GLU A 34 -17.06 -5.94 -0.40
N GLU A 35 -17.89 -4.91 -0.41
CA GLU A 35 -18.96 -4.68 -1.42
C GLU A 35 -18.37 -4.54 -2.84
N ALA A 36 -17.18 -3.95 -2.96
CA ALA A 36 -16.44 -3.87 -4.22
C ALA A 36 -15.66 -5.16 -4.56
N ASP A 37 -15.87 -6.24 -3.83
CA ASP A 37 -15.12 -7.50 -3.95
C ASP A 37 -13.59 -7.28 -3.89
N GLY A 38 -13.14 -6.34 -3.08
CA GLY A 38 -11.72 -5.98 -2.96
C GLY A 38 -11.13 -5.29 -4.20
N HIS A 39 -11.94 -4.76 -5.10
CA HIS A 39 -11.47 -3.95 -6.21
C HIS A 39 -11.25 -2.49 -5.80
N LEU A 40 -10.45 -1.79 -6.60
CA LEU A 40 -10.16 -0.38 -6.38
C LEU A 40 -11.27 0.50 -6.95
N ASP A 41 -11.97 1.22 -6.07
CA ASP A 41 -12.95 2.26 -6.45
C ASP A 41 -12.50 3.65 -5.97
N THR A 42 -11.19 3.86 -5.95
CA THR A 42 -10.56 5.13 -5.60
C THR A 42 -9.84 5.71 -6.81
N GLY A 43 -9.88 7.04 -6.94
CA GLY A 43 -9.02 7.76 -7.88
C GLY A 43 -7.58 7.87 -7.36
N ILE A 44 -6.76 8.61 -8.10
CA ILE A 44 -5.31 8.75 -7.85
C ILE A 44 -4.96 9.17 -6.42
N PHE A 45 -5.71 10.07 -5.81
CA PHE A 45 -5.44 10.53 -4.45
C PHE A 45 -5.81 9.48 -3.40
N GLY A 46 -7.00 8.91 -3.51
CA GLY A 46 -7.47 7.89 -2.56
C GLY A 46 -6.62 6.61 -2.62
N THR A 47 -6.27 6.16 -3.82
CA THR A 47 -5.44 4.96 -3.99
C THR A 47 -4.04 5.14 -3.39
N ARG A 48 -3.45 6.34 -3.52
CA ARG A 48 -2.14 6.65 -2.92
C ARG A 48 -2.13 6.43 -1.40
N LEU A 49 -3.21 6.79 -0.73
CA LEU A 49 -3.31 6.73 0.74
C LEU A 49 -3.81 5.38 1.24
N LEU A 50 -4.63 4.69 0.45
CA LEU A 50 -5.39 3.51 0.84
C LEU A 50 -4.55 2.45 1.55
N PHE A 51 -3.44 2.03 0.95
CA PHE A 51 -2.65 0.91 1.44
C PHE A 51 -1.94 1.21 2.77
N GLU A 52 -1.44 2.43 2.95
CA GLU A 52 -0.84 2.86 4.22
C GLU A 52 -1.91 3.00 5.30
N ILE A 53 -3.09 3.54 4.97
CA ILE A 53 -4.23 3.64 5.89
C ILE A 53 -4.70 2.26 6.33
N LEU A 54 -4.88 1.32 5.41
CA LEU A 54 -5.28 -0.04 5.75
C LEU A 54 -4.26 -0.71 6.69
N ALA A 55 -2.97 -0.59 6.37
CA ALA A 55 -1.90 -1.14 7.21
C ALA A 55 -1.85 -0.47 8.60
N GLY A 56 -1.94 0.85 8.66
CA GLY A 56 -1.92 1.61 9.90
C GLY A 56 -3.10 1.32 10.84
N HIS A 57 -4.22 0.89 10.27
CA HIS A 57 -5.43 0.53 11.01
C HIS A 57 -5.63 -0.99 11.19
N GLY A 58 -4.59 -1.80 11.01
CA GLY A 58 -4.63 -3.25 11.25
C GLY A 58 -5.40 -4.05 10.18
N MET A 59 -5.59 -3.49 9.00
CA MET A 59 -6.28 -4.13 7.86
C MET A 59 -5.27 -4.54 6.76
N ILE A 60 -4.10 -5.02 7.15
CA ILE A 60 -3.01 -5.36 6.22
C ILE A 60 -3.39 -6.47 5.24
N ASP A 61 -4.15 -7.46 5.70
CA ASP A 61 -4.59 -8.58 4.87
C ASP A 61 -5.54 -8.11 3.76
N LEU A 62 -6.41 -7.16 4.09
CA LEU A 62 -7.30 -6.53 3.11
C LEU A 62 -6.50 -5.73 2.07
N ALA A 63 -5.49 -4.97 2.48
CA ALA A 63 -4.57 -4.28 1.58
C ALA A 63 -3.86 -5.28 0.63
N TYR A 64 -3.43 -6.41 1.17
CA TYR A 64 -2.77 -7.45 0.39
C TYR A 64 -3.73 -8.15 -0.60
N GLN A 65 -4.98 -8.37 -0.22
CA GLN A 65 -6.01 -8.87 -1.14
C GLN A 65 -6.25 -7.90 -2.30
N ILE A 66 -6.40 -6.61 -2.01
CA ILE A 66 -6.62 -5.57 -3.03
C ILE A 66 -5.48 -5.52 -4.04
N ILE A 67 -4.22 -5.49 -3.58
CA ILE A 67 -3.06 -5.38 -4.49
C ILE A 67 -2.90 -6.61 -5.38
N ASN A 68 -3.38 -7.78 -4.95
CA ASN A 68 -3.32 -9.03 -5.69
C ASN A 68 -4.49 -9.26 -6.66
N LYS A 69 -5.49 -8.37 -6.69
CA LYS A 69 -6.59 -8.48 -7.68
C LYS A 69 -6.05 -8.41 -9.09
N ARG A 70 -6.59 -9.26 -9.98
CA ARG A 70 -6.20 -9.34 -11.39
C ARG A 70 -7.32 -8.93 -12.35
N THR A 71 -8.53 -8.74 -11.83
CA THR A 71 -9.68 -8.24 -12.58
C THR A 71 -9.83 -6.74 -12.42
N GLN A 72 -10.41 -6.07 -13.41
CA GLN A 72 -10.62 -4.61 -13.40
C GLN A 72 -11.64 -4.20 -12.34
N PRO A 73 -11.40 -3.11 -11.62
CA PRO A 73 -10.21 -2.23 -11.62
C PRO A 73 -9.12 -2.68 -10.64
N SER A 74 -7.92 -2.91 -11.13
CA SER A 74 -6.76 -3.29 -10.30
C SER A 74 -5.42 -3.07 -11.02
N PHE A 75 -4.34 -3.00 -10.25
CA PHE A 75 -2.98 -3.00 -10.81
C PHE A 75 -2.66 -4.31 -11.55
N GLY A 76 -3.12 -5.45 -11.04
CA GLY A 76 -2.92 -6.74 -11.69
C GLY A 76 -3.59 -6.81 -13.06
N TRP A 77 -4.77 -6.21 -13.21
CA TRP A 77 -5.42 -6.13 -14.53
C TRP A 77 -4.58 -5.29 -15.51
N TRP A 78 -4.02 -4.16 -15.10
CA TRP A 78 -3.12 -3.40 -15.97
C TRP A 78 -1.92 -4.23 -16.43
N ILE A 79 -1.30 -4.99 -15.51
CA ILE A 79 -0.17 -5.87 -15.85
C ILE A 79 -0.61 -6.91 -16.91
N GLU A 80 -1.76 -7.52 -16.75
CA GLU A 80 -2.30 -8.49 -17.73
C GLU A 80 -2.65 -7.85 -19.07
N GLN A 81 -2.95 -6.56 -19.09
CA GLN A 81 -3.09 -5.78 -20.34
C GLN A 81 -1.73 -5.31 -20.93
N GLY A 82 -0.61 -5.76 -20.38
CA GLY A 82 0.73 -5.42 -20.85
C GLY A 82 1.24 -4.05 -20.39
N ALA A 83 0.67 -3.48 -19.33
CA ALA A 83 1.15 -2.21 -18.79
C ALA A 83 2.58 -2.33 -18.25
N THR A 84 3.44 -1.42 -18.67
CA THR A 84 4.81 -1.24 -18.16
C THR A 84 4.95 0.02 -17.29
N THR A 85 3.89 0.79 -17.19
CA THR A 85 3.77 2.03 -16.41
C THR A 85 2.40 2.06 -15.72
N THR A 86 2.20 2.95 -14.77
CA THR A 86 0.87 3.23 -14.23
C THR A 86 0.06 4.10 -15.20
N TRP A 87 -1.22 3.80 -15.34
CA TRP A 87 -2.14 4.51 -16.22
C TRP A 87 -2.92 5.58 -15.44
N GLU A 88 -3.54 6.50 -16.16
CA GLU A 88 -4.35 7.58 -15.58
C GLU A 88 -5.72 7.11 -15.07
N ALA A 89 -6.28 6.10 -15.74
CA ALA A 89 -7.59 5.57 -15.40
C ALA A 89 -7.60 4.03 -15.39
N TRP A 90 -8.40 3.46 -14.51
CA TRP A 90 -8.49 2.01 -14.35
C TRP A 90 -8.89 1.26 -15.61
N ASN A 91 -9.69 1.88 -16.48
CA ASN A 91 -10.11 1.28 -17.75
C ASN A 91 -9.10 1.45 -18.91
N GLY A 92 -7.94 2.06 -18.66
CA GLY A 92 -6.87 2.22 -19.63
C GLY A 92 -7.10 3.29 -20.71
N VAL A 93 -8.14 4.13 -20.55
CA VAL A 93 -8.29 5.33 -21.37
C VAL A 93 -7.36 6.44 -20.89
N ASN A 94 -7.15 7.46 -21.71
CA ASN A 94 -6.26 8.60 -21.45
C ASN A 94 -4.77 8.21 -21.39
N SER A 95 -3.99 8.88 -20.53
CA SER A 95 -2.55 8.67 -20.44
C SER A 95 -2.19 7.28 -19.87
N ARG A 96 -1.29 6.61 -20.57
CA ARG A 96 -0.70 5.33 -20.09
C ARG A 96 0.69 5.51 -19.47
N ASN A 97 1.03 6.73 -19.13
CA ASN A 97 2.23 7.07 -18.35
C ASN A 97 1.84 8.15 -17.33
N HIS A 98 1.17 7.71 -16.25
CA HIS A 98 0.61 8.61 -15.23
C HIS A 98 1.08 8.18 -13.83
N PRO A 99 2.18 8.76 -13.31
CA PRO A 99 2.88 8.21 -12.15
C PRO A 99 2.12 8.35 -10.82
N MET A 100 1.00 9.07 -10.78
CA MET A 100 0.30 9.35 -9.52
C MET A 100 -0.22 8.09 -8.80
N PHE A 101 -0.65 7.07 -9.53
CA PHE A 101 -1.00 5.78 -8.95
C PHE A 101 0.21 5.02 -8.38
N GLY A 102 1.43 5.34 -8.84
CA GLY A 102 2.67 4.76 -8.33
C GLY A 102 2.93 5.06 -6.86
N GLY A 103 2.29 6.11 -6.30
CA GLY A 103 2.39 6.45 -4.89
C GLY A 103 1.95 5.31 -3.95
N SER A 104 1.01 4.46 -4.38
CA SER A 104 0.59 3.27 -3.63
C SER A 104 1.68 2.18 -3.56
N LEU A 105 2.63 2.17 -4.50
CA LEU A 105 3.72 1.18 -4.51
C LEU A 105 4.75 1.45 -3.40
N VAL A 106 4.80 2.66 -2.87
CA VAL A 106 5.62 3.00 -1.70
C VAL A 106 5.26 2.14 -0.49
N TRP A 107 4.01 1.70 -0.39
CA TRP A 107 3.56 0.76 0.64
C TRP A 107 4.33 -0.58 0.60
N LEU A 108 4.68 -1.10 -0.57
CA LEU A 108 5.47 -2.34 -0.72
C LEU A 108 6.82 -2.21 -0.01
N GLN A 109 7.49 -1.06 -0.18
CA GLN A 109 8.76 -0.76 0.49
C GLN A 109 8.57 -0.54 1.98
N ARG A 110 7.69 0.41 2.35
CA ARG A 110 7.58 0.93 3.71
C ARG A 110 6.94 -0.04 4.67
N ILE A 111 5.99 -0.83 4.17
CA ILE A 111 5.17 -1.72 4.98
C ILE A 111 5.59 -3.17 4.81
N LEU A 112 5.55 -3.72 3.59
CA LEU A 112 5.84 -5.15 3.38
C LEU A 112 7.33 -5.48 3.56
N ALA A 113 8.21 -4.75 2.91
CA ALA A 113 9.65 -4.89 3.13
C ALA A 113 10.11 -4.21 4.44
N GLY A 114 9.30 -3.27 4.95
CA GLY A 114 9.48 -2.63 6.24
C GLY A 114 10.56 -1.57 6.31
N VAL A 115 11.09 -1.09 5.19
CA VAL A 115 12.18 -0.11 5.14
C VAL A 115 11.64 1.31 4.99
N ARG A 116 11.87 2.15 5.98
CA ARG A 116 11.45 3.56 5.95
C ARG A 116 12.43 4.46 6.69
N MET A 117 12.48 5.71 6.28
CA MET A 117 13.18 6.75 7.04
C MET A 117 12.45 7.03 8.35
N ASN A 118 13.19 7.38 9.37
CA ASN A 118 12.62 8.04 10.53
C ASN A 118 12.17 9.45 10.13
N GLU A 119 10.95 9.85 10.46
CA GLU A 119 10.38 11.15 10.07
C GLU A 119 11.15 12.35 10.64
N SER A 120 11.77 12.19 11.79
CA SER A 120 12.61 13.23 12.43
C SER A 120 14.06 13.26 11.92
N SER A 121 14.43 12.37 10.99
CA SER A 121 15.81 12.23 10.52
C SER A 121 15.86 12.08 9.01
N PRO A 122 16.27 13.13 8.26
CA PRO A 122 16.24 13.15 6.81
C PRO A 122 17.32 12.26 6.19
N ALA A 123 17.14 11.97 4.90
CA ALA A 123 18.16 11.36 4.04
C ALA A 123 18.72 10.02 4.56
N TYR A 124 17.87 9.18 5.14
CA TYR A 124 18.23 7.85 5.66
C TYR A 124 19.32 7.86 6.76
N GLU A 125 19.45 8.94 7.50
CA GLU A 125 20.37 9.00 8.66
C GLU A 125 19.94 8.00 9.75
N HIS A 126 18.63 7.95 10.04
CA HIS A 126 18.04 6.90 10.86
C HIS A 126 17.00 6.11 10.04
N ILE A 127 17.16 4.82 10.06
CA ILE A 127 16.32 3.88 9.31
C ILE A 127 15.50 3.07 10.29
N VAL A 128 14.22 2.92 10.00
CA VAL A 128 13.34 1.99 10.71
C VAL A 128 13.11 0.78 9.83
N VAL A 129 13.46 -0.40 10.35
CA VAL A 129 13.17 -1.69 9.70
C VAL A 129 12.09 -2.42 10.50
N LYS A 130 10.88 -2.37 10.00
CA LYS A 130 9.70 -2.96 10.66
C LYS A 130 8.69 -3.44 9.60
N PRO A 131 8.84 -4.65 9.07
CA PRO A 131 7.87 -5.21 8.15
C PRO A 131 6.53 -5.51 8.84
N VAL A 132 5.44 -5.31 8.11
CA VAL A 132 4.10 -5.79 8.49
C VAL A 132 3.70 -6.84 7.48
N ILE A 133 3.45 -8.06 7.97
CA ILE A 133 3.36 -9.25 7.14
C ILE A 133 1.91 -9.71 7.04
N PRO A 134 1.27 -9.59 5.87
CA PRO A 134 -0.07 -10.10 5.66
C PRO A 134 -0.08 -11.63 5.63
N GLU A 135 -1.24 -12.20 5.82
CA GLU A 135 -1.45 -13.62 5.60
C GLU A 135 -1.17 -13.99 4.13
N GLY A 136 -0.55 -15.15 3.92
CA GLY A 136 -0.20 -15.63 2.58
C GLY A 136 1.09 -15.05 1.98
N LEU A 137 1.65 -13.97 2.51
CA LEU A 137 2.98 -13.47 2.10
C LEU A 137 4.07 -14.11 2.95
N ASN A 138 4.98 -14.84 2.32
CA ASN A 138 6.01 -15.59 3.03
C ASN A 138 7.42 -14.99 2.91
N GLN A 139 7.61 -14.04 2.02
CA GLN A 139 8.91 -13.36 1.85
C GLN A 139 8.71 -12.00 1.19
N ALA A 140 9.58 -11.08 1.51
CA ALA A 140 9.76 -9.84 0.75
C ALA A 140 11.23 -9.39 0.81
N SER A 141 11.64 -8.63 -0.19
CA SER A 141 12.96 -7.99 -0.23
C SER A 141 12.85 -6.61 -0.85
N TYR A 142 13.69 -5.72 -0.37
CA TYR A 142 13.82 -4.36 -0.90
C TYR A 142 15.27 -3.91 -0.83
N ARG A 143 15.70 -3.20 -1.84
CA ARG A 143 17.03 -2.60 -1.93
C ARG A 143 16.94 -1.21 -2.51
N ILE A 144 17.69 -0.27 -1.94
CA ILE A 144 17.82 1.09 -2.43
C ILE A 144 19.23 1.61 -2.18
N GLU A 145 19.79 2.31 -3.18
CA GLU A 145 20.97 3.13 -3.01
C GLU A 145 20.54 4.50 -2.51
N THR A 146 21.03 4.89 -1.35
CA THR A 146 20.72 6.18 -0.73
C THR A 146 21.94 7.11 -0.83
N VAL A 147 21.78 8.35 -0.48
CA VAL A 147 22.92 9.30 -0.35
C VAL A 147 23.94 8.88 0.71
N ARG A 148 23.61 7.90 1.57
CA ARG A 148 24.47 7.37 2.63
C ARG A 148 24.97 5.96 2.36
N GLY A 149 24.63 5.40 1.20
CA GLY A 149 25.00 4.04 0.80
C GLY A 149 23.81 3.12 0.62
N LEU A 150 24.12 1.85 0.49
CA LEU A 150 23.12 0.80 0.26
C LEU A 150 22.29 0.56 1.52
N VAL A 151 20.98 0.56 1.35
CA VAL A 151 20.02 0.04 2.35
C VAL A 151 19.26 -1.12 1.72
N ALA A 152 19.32 -2.28 2.35
CA ALA A 152 18.57 -3.45 1.90
C ALA A 152 17.94 -4.18 3.09
N ASN A 153 16.77 -4.74 2.88
CA ASN A 153 16.13 -5.65 3.81
C ASN A 153 15.51 -6.81 3.05
N SER A 154 15.68 -8.01 3.57
CA SER A 154 14.97 -9.20 3.11
C SER A 154 14.48 -9.98 4.31
N TRP A 155 13.28 -10.53 4.19
CA TRP A 155 12.77 -11.44 5.21
C TRP A 155 12.06 -12.63 4.57
N LYS A 156 12.05 -13.73 5.31
CA LYS A 156 11.36 -14.97 4.97
C LYS A 156 10.69 -15.54 6.20
N ARG A 157 9.43 -15.92 6.06
CA ARG A 157 8.64 -16.60 7.08
C ARG A 157 8.39 -18.05 6.65
N ASN A 158 8.77 -18.97 7.48
CA ASN A 158 8.41 -20.38 7.38
C ASN A 158 7.38 -20.70 8.48
N LYS A 159 6.94 -21.96 8.56
CA LYS A 159 5.96 -22.39 9.56
C LYS A 159 6.42 -22.09 11.00
N ASP A 160 7.70 -22.32 11.29
CA ASP A 160 8.26 -22.29 12.66
C ASP A 160 9.40 -21.27 12.80
N SER A 161 9.71 -20.48 11.77
CA SER A 161 10.81 -19.53 11.78
C SER A 161 10.50 -18.24 11.01
N PHE A 162 11.10 -17.16 11.46
CA PHE A 162 11.17 -15.89 10.76
C PHE A 162 12.63 -15.46 10.68
N GLU A 163 13.11 -15.27 9.47
CA GLU A 163 14.48 -14.84 9.20
C GLU A 163 14.44 -13.45 8.55
N MET A 164 15.27 -12.55 9.02
CA MET A 164 15.39 -11.20 8.44
C MET A 164 16.87 -10.82 8.35
N THR A 165 17.26 -10.33 7.19
CA THR A 165 18.61 -9.82 6.93
C THR A 165 18.52 -8.37 6.49
N THR A 166 19.23 -7.49 7.20
CA THR A 166 19.29 -6.07 6.91
C THR A 166 20.74 -5.66 6.63
N THR A 167 20.93 -4.86 5.58
CA THR A 167 22.20 -4.21 5.23
C THR A 167 22.00 -2.71 5.28
N ILE A 168 22.91 -2.01 5.97
CA ILE A 168 22.91 -0.55 6.12
C ILE A 168 24.34 -0.05 5.90
#